data_9237779b7746dae71d9a142f3d30db38
#
_entry.id   9237779b7746dae71d9a142f3d30db38
#
_cell.length_a   1.000
_cell.length_b   1.000
_cell.length_c   1.000
_cell.angle_alpha   90.00
_cell.angle_beta   90.00
_cell.angle_gamma   90.00
#
_symmetry.space_group_name_H-M   'P 1'
#
loop_
_entity.id
_entity.type
_entity.pdbx_description
1 polymer ?
#
loop_
_entity_poly.entity_id
_entity_poly.type
_entity_poly.pdbx_seq_one_letter_code
_entity_poly.pdbx_strand_id
1 'polypeptide(L)'
;GLGDVYKRQGMGYLMIRQGLQERVVCGGAQEVNLYSVGSFDGLGAFSTRESDPAAASRPFDKDRDGLVPSGGAATVILESHESAVARGAEILGEVVGYGFSSNGEHISVPNVDGPRRSLLRCLEDARMRPEEIPYVNAHATSTPLGDYNEAEAIAGVFAGCNPYVASTKSMTGHEMWMAGASEVVYSMLMMRHGFIAPNINFTEGDEATSKLNIPVRRVDTEFDCFLSNSFGFGGTNSTLIVKKYK
;
A
#
# COMPACT_ATOMS: atom_id res chain seq x y z
N GLY A 1 -16.13 6.87 -8.34
CA GLY A 1 -14.85 6.63 -8.99
C GLY A 1 -14.15 5.41 -8.41
N LEU A 2 -13.67 4.56 -9.27
CA LEU A 2 -12.82 3.41 -8.95
C LEU A 2 -11.44 3.91 -8.45
N GLY A 3 -11.39 4.66 -7.39
CA GLY A 3 -10.17 5.24 -6.85
C GLY A 3 -9.90 4.70 -5.48
N ASP A 4 -8.82 3.97 -5.35
CA ASP A 4 -8.28 3.56 -4.09
C ASP A 4 -8.05 4.75 -3.16
N VAL A 5 -8.12 4.51 -1.86
CA VAL A 5 -8.09 5.51 -0.79
C VAL A 5 -6.81 6.34 -0.77
N TYR A 6 -5.69 5.83 -1.30
CA TYR A 6 -4.45 6.60 -1.42
C TYR A 6 -4.57 7.82 -2.31
N LYS A 7 -5.41 7.76 -3.33
CA LYS A 7 -5.72 8.96 -4.11
C LYS A 7 -6.36 10.04 -3.25
N ARG A 8 -7.19 9.64 -2.27
CA ARG A 8 -7.84 10.57 -1.35
C ARG A 8 -6.83 11.17 -0.36
N GLN A 9 -5.94 10.37 0.21
CA GLN A 9 -4.87 10.86 1.09
C GLN A 9 -3.85 11.70 0.31
N GLY A 10 -3.41 11.25 -0.85
CA GLY A 10 -2.56 12.03 -1.72
C GLY A 10 -3.21 13.32 -2.20
N MET A 11 -4.51 13.27 -2.54
CA MET A 11 -5.27 14.47 -2.89
C MET A 11 -5.41 15.41 -1.68
N GLY A 12 -5.72 14.88 -0.49
CA GLY A 12 -5.77 15.67 0.75
C GLY A 12 -4.44 16.36 1.06
N TYR A 13 -3.33 15.61 0.90
CA TYR A 13 -1.98 16.15 1.05
C TYR A 13 -1.72 17.30 0.06
N LEU A 14 -2.05 17.14 -1.22
CA LEU A 14 -1.90 18.19 -2.23
C LEU A 14 -2.77 19.43 -1.93
N MET A 15 -4.01 19.23 -1.49
CA MET A 15 -4.90 20.33 -1.13
C MET A 15 -4.35 21.16 0.04
N ILE A 16 -3.81 20.49 1.07
CA ILE A 16 -3.21 21.16 2.21
C ILE A 16 -1.92 21.89 1.80
N ARG A 17 -1.04 21.20 1.08
CA ARG A 17 0.24 21.75 0.62
C ARG A 17 0.09 22.99 -0.27
N GLN A 18 -1.00 23.06 -1.03
CA GLN A 18 -1.34 24.23 -1.86
C GLN A 18 -2.14 25.30 -1.14
N GLY A 19 -2.42 25.13 0.15
CA GLY A 19 -3.20 26.08 0.93
C GLY A 19 -4.69 26.14 0.60
N LEU A 20 -5.21 25.13 -0.13
CA LEU A 20 -6.64 25.04 -0.48
C LEU A 20 -7.49 24.60 0.71
N GLN A 21 -6.91 23.83 1.63
CA GLN A 21 -7.53 23.36 2.85
C GLN A 21 -6.51 23.33 3.98
N GLU A 22 -6.94 23.60 5.22
CA GLU A 22 -6.10 23.43 6.40
C GLU A 22 -6.19 21.99 6.94
N ARG A 23 -7.36 21.35 6.79
CA ARG A 23 -7.65 19.99 7.29
C ARG A 23 -8.47 19.24 6.27
N VAL A 24 -8.15 17.96 6.09
CA VAL A 24 -8.87 17.04 5.20
C VAL A 24 -9.08 15.71 5.92
N VAL A 25 -10.31 15.25 5.96
CA VAL A 25 -10.64 13.90 6.43
C VAL A 25 -10.56 12.95 5.24
N CYS A 26 -9.61 12.02 5.31
CA CYS A 26 -9.35 11.03 4.26
C CYS A 26 -9.62 9.63 4.81
N GLY A 27 -10.43 8.87 4.11
CA GLY A 27 -10.73 7.52 4.56
C GLY A 27 -11.70 6.81 3.64
N GLY A 28 -12.11 5.64 4.04
CA GLY A 28 -13.07 4.83 3.32
C GLY A 28 -13.68 3.77 4.21
N ALA A 29 -14.76 3.19 3.72
CA ALA A 29 -15.41 2.04 4.30
C ALA A 29 -15.77 1.08 3.17
N GLN A 30 -15.69 -0.21 3.45
CA GLN A 30 -16.04 -1.29 2.54
C GLN A 30 -16.81 -2.36 3.29
N GLU A 31 -17.93 -2.73 2.73
CA GLU A 31 -18.70 -3.89 3.15
C GLU A 31 -18.49 -5.03 2.14
N VAL A 32 -18.33 -6.25 2.64
CA VAL A 32 -18.34 -7.46 1.80
C VAL A 32 -19.79 -7.82 1.53
N ASN A 33 -20.24 -7.59 0.31
CA ASN A 33 -21.61 -7.89 -0.12
C ASN A 33 -21.62 -8.54 -1.51
N LEU A 34 -22.76 -9.11 -1.88
CA LEU A 34 -22.92 -9.86 -3.12
C LEU A 34 -22.53 -9.06 -4.38
N TYR A 35 -22.80 -7.76 -4.42
CA TYR A 35 -22.49 -6.92 -5.59
C TYR A 35 -21.01 -6.63 -5.71
N SER A 36 -20.34 -6.31 -4.59
CA SER A 36 -18.90 -6.07 -4.59
C SER A 36 -18.12 -7.36 -4.90
N VAL A 37 -18.53 -8.47 -4.32
CA VAL A 37 -17.92 -9.79 -4.58
C VAL A 37 -18.16 -10.21 -6.04
N GLY A 38 -19.39 -10.18 -6.52
CA GLY A 38 -19.74 -10.60 -7.88
C GLY A 38 -19.04 -9.78 -8.98
N SER A 39 -18.74 -8.50 -8.73
CA SER A 39 -18.01 -7.66 -9.68
C SER A 39 -16.57 -8.13 -9.90
N PHE A 40 -15.88 -8.56 -8.86
CA PHE A 40 -14.49 -9.06 -8.93
C PHE A 40 -14.42 -10.54 -9.29
N ASP A 41 -15.43 -11.32 -8.92
CA ASP A 41 -15.57 -12.72 -9.32
C ASP A 41 -15.69 -12.83 -10.84
N GLY A 42 -16.53 -12.00 -11.45
CA GLY A 42 -16.67 -11.90 -12.90
C GLY A 42 -15.39 -11.52 -13.66
N LEU A 43 -14.38 -10.97 -12.95
CA LEU A 43 -13.05 -10.69 -13.51
C LEU A 43 -12.05 -11.83 -13.27
N GLY A 44 -12.46 -12.90 -12.58
CA GLY A 44 -11.57 -14.01 -12.21
C GLY A 44 -10.43 -13.60 -11.28
N ALA A 45 -10.66 -12.58 -10.43
CA ALA A 45 -9.61 -12.00 -9.59
C ALA A 45 -9.45 -12.69 -8.23
N PHE A 46 -10.42 -13.52 -7.83
CA PHE A 46 -10.40 -14.19 -6.52
C PHE A 46 -9.59 -15.47 -6.50
N SER A 47 -9.00 -15.75 -5.33
CA SER A 47 -8.40 -17.03 -5.03
C SER A 47 -9.46 -18.14 -5.08
N THR A 48 -9.08 -19.28 -5.63
CA THR A 48 -9.90 -20.49 -5.70
C THR A 48 -9.51 -21.54 -4.64
N ARG A 49 -8.69 -21.16 -3.68
CA ARG A 49 -8.16 -22.03 -2.62
C ARG A 49 -9.20 -22.29 -1.52
N GLU A 50 -10.29 -22.93 -1.87
CA GLU A 50 -11.39 -23.23 -0.93
C GLU A 50 -11.04 -24.33 0.07
N SER A 51 -10.10 -25.22 -0.28
CA SER A 51 -9.67 -26.33 0.60
C SER A 51 -8.85 -25.86 1.80
N ASP A 52 -8.23 -24.69 1.72
CA ASP A 52 -7.46 -24.06 2.79
C ASP A 52 -7.60 -22.54 2.73
N PRO A 53 -8.76 -22.00 3.15
CA PRO A 53 -9.04 -20.57 3.03
C PRO A 53 -8.13 -19.69 3.90
N ALA A 54 -7.56 -20.23 4.98
CA ALA A 54 -6.60 -19.51 5.82
C ALA A 54 -5.27 -19.24 5.10
N ALA A 55 -4.90 -20.05 4.12
CA ALA A 55 -3.71 -19.89 3.29
C ALA A 55 -4.01 -19.26 1.92
N ALA A 56 -5.24 -18.78 1.67
CA ALA A 56 -5.64 -18.27 0.36
C ALA A 56 -4.99 -16.89 0.07
N SER A 57 -5.02 -15.95 1.01
CA SER A 57 -4.30 -14.68 0.85
C SER A 57 -2.81 -14.88 1.13
N ARG A 58 -2.02 -14.89 0.06
CA ARG A 58 -0.57 -15.18 0.11
C ARG A 58 0.24 -14.26 -0.82
N PRO A 59 0.23 -12.96 -0.54
CA PRO A 59 0.94 -11.99 -1.36
C PRO A 59 2.40 -12.38 -1.60
N PHE A 60 2.85 -12.22 -2.85
CA PHE A 60 4.20 -12.52 -3.33
C PHE A 60 4.60 -13.99 -3.37
N ASP A 61 3.83 -14.90 -2.78
CA ASP A 61 4.12 -16.34 -2.85
C ASP A 61 3.99 -16.87 -4.27
N LYS A 62 4.83 -17.82 -4.66
CA LYS A 62 4.81 -18.42 -6.02
C LYS A 62 3.49 -19.11 -6.35
N ASP A 63 2.82 -19.66 -5.34
CA ASP A 63 1.56 -20.40 -5.47
C ASP A 63 0.31 -19.53 -5.21
N ARG A 64 0.45 -18.20 -5.29
CA ARG A 64 -0.68 -17.27 -5.20
C ARG A 64 -1.59 -17.40 -6.41
N ASP A 65 -2.89 -17.37 -6.22
CA ASP A 65 -3.88 -17.63 -7.25
C ASP A 65 -4.99 -16.57 -7.36
N GLY A 66 -4.95 -15.55 -6.51
CA GLY A 66 -5.94 -14.48 -6.50
C GLY A 66 -6.09 -13.81 -5.15
N LEU A 67 -6.89 -12.75 -5.11
CA LEU A 67 -7.17 -12.00 -3.89
C LEU A 67 -8.27 -12.66 -3.05
N VAL A 68 -8.27 -12.35 -1.75
CA VAL A 68 -9.37 -12.68 -0.83
C VAL A 68 -10.08 -11.38 -0.46
N PRO A 69 -11.38 -11.21 -0.80
CA PRO A 69 -12.10 -9.98 -0.48
C PRO A 69 -12.33 -9.86 1.02
N SER A 70 -12.20 -8.66 1.54
CA SER A 70 -12.53 -8.33 2.91
C SER A 70 -13.12 -6.92 3.02
N GLY A 71 -13.49 -6.50 4.22
CA GLY A 71 -14.09 -5.21 4.48
C GLY A 71 -13.60 -4.58 5.77
N GLY A 72 -13.98 -3.33 5.97
CA GLY A 72 -13.62 -2.55 7.14
C GLY A 72 -13.86 -1.06 6.92
N ALA A 73 -13.35 -0.26 7.83
CA ALA A 73 -13.35 1.19 7.73
C ALA A 73 -12.10 1.77 8.39
N ALA A 74 -11.50 2.75 7.73
CA ALA A 74 -10.39 3.51 8.30
C ALA A 74 -10.48 4.97 7.85
N THR A 75 -10.04 5.86 8.73
CA THR A 75 -10.02 7.29 8.50
C THR A 75 -8.76 7.89 9.09
N VAL A 76 -8.12 8.77 8.33
CA VAL A 76 -7.01 9.60 8.80
C VAL A 76 -7.38 11.08 8.61
N ILE A 77 -6.94 11.91 9.53
CA ILE A 77 -7.07 13.36 9.44
C ILE A 77 -5.71 13.91 9.03
N LEU A 78 -5.66 14.53 7.86
CA LEU A 78 -4.51 15.30 7.41
C LEU A 78 -4.74 16.76 7.78
N GLU A 79 -3.69 17.41 8.27
CA GLU A 79 -3.76 18.79 8.74
C GLU A 79 -2.45 19.50 8.41
N SER A 80 -2.50 20.81 8.14
CA SER A 80 -1.29 21.60 8.00
C SER A 80 -0.53 21.65 9.33
N HIS A 81 0.79 21.65 9.27
CA HIS A 81 1.64 21.69 10.47
C HIS A 81 1.30 22.88 11.36
N GLU A 82 1.11 24.06 10.76
CA GLU A 82 0.77 25.29 11.46
C GLU A 82 -0.55 25.17 12.24
N SER A 83 -1.57 24.59 11.62
CA SER A 83 -2.88 24.39 12.26
C SER A 83 -2.77 23.36 13.39
N ALA A 84 -2.06 22.25 13.19
CA ALA A 84 -1.88 21.20 14.19
C ALA A 84 -1.15 21.74 15.44
N VAL A 85 -0.07 22.48 15.24
CA VAL A 85 0.70 23.11 16.32
C VAL A 85 -0.13 24.18 17.05
N ALA A 86 -0.84 25.02 16.31
CA ALA A 86 -1.64 26.10 16.90
C ALA A 86 -2.74 25.59 17.85
N ARG A 87 -3.29 24.41 17.60
CA ARG A 87 -4.30 23.79 18.48
C ARG A 87 -3.73 22.77 19.48
N GLY A 88 -2.41 22.58 19.53
CA GLY A 88 -1.76 21.61 20.42
C GLY A 88 -2.09 20.14 20.08
N ALA A 89 -2.21 19.79 18.80
CA ALA A 89 -2.49 18.42 18.39
C ALA A 89 -1.29 17.50 18.65
N GLU A 90 -1.58 16.23 18.99
CA GLU A 90 -0.60 15.15 18.86
C GLU A 90 -0.40 14.85 17.38
N ILE A 91 0.80 15.12 16.84
CA ILE A 91 1.14 14.80 15.45
C ILE A 91 1.71 13.39 15.43
N LEU A 92 0.99 12.47 14.78
CA LEU A 92 1.36 11.04 14.73
C LEU A 92 2.43 10.76 13.69
N GLY A 93 2.50 11.57 12.64
CA GLY A 93 3.47 11.44 11.55
C GLY A 93 3.26 12.53 10.51
N GLU A 94 4.15 12.60 9.55
CA GLU A 94 4.15 13.59 8.48
C GLU A 94 4.12 12.90 7.12
N VAL A 95 3.18 13.27 6.25
CA VAL A 95 3.19 12.88 4.84
C VAL A 95 4.23 13.74 4.13
N VAL A 96 5.30 13.14 3.69
CA VAL A 96 6.44 13.86 3.08
C VAL A 96 6.52 13.70 1.57
N GLY A 97 5.83 12.72 1.00
CA GLY A 97 5.83 12.50 -0.44
C GLY A 97 4.58 11.80 -0.95
N TYR A 98 4.20 12.15 -2.17
CA TYR A 98 3.11 11.54 -2.91
C TYR A 98 3.48 11.37 -4.37
N GLY A 99 3.32 10.16 -4.89
CA GLY A 99 3.52 9.82 -6.28
C GLY A 99 2.25 9.25 -6.92
N PHE A 100 1.98 9.66 -8.15
CA PHE A 100 0.82 9.21 -8.91
C PHE A 100 1.19 8.93 -10.36
N SER A 101 0.65 7.85 -10.93
CA SER A 101 0.79 7.53 -12.34
C SER A 101 -0.43 6.75 -12.86
N SER A 102 -0.51 6.66 -14.18
CA SER A 102 -1.51 5.82 -14.88
C SER A 102 -0.81 4.91 -15.87
N ASN A 103 -1.23 3.64 -15.96
CA ASN A 103 -0.63 2.68 -16.89
C ASN A 103 -0.93 3.02 -18.36
N GLY A 104 -2.15 3.51 -18.65
CA GLY A 104 -2.62 3.68 -20.02
C GLY A 104 -2.97 2.37 -20.74
N GLU A 105 -3.00 1.24 -20.03
CA GLU A 105 -3.33 -0.08 -20.52
C GLU A 105 -4.82 -0.41 -20.34
N HIS A 106 -5.22 -1.63 -20.70
CA HIS A 106 -6.55 -2.15 -20.40
C HIS A 106 -6.86 -2.08 -18.90
N ILE A 107 -8.12 -1.91 -18.55
CA ILE A 107 -8.58 -1.67 -17.17
C ILE A 107 -8.08 -2.68 -16.13
N SER A 108 -7.93 -3.95 -16.52
CA SER A 108 -7.53 -5.03 -15.62
C SER A 108 -6.09 -5.51 -15.82
N VAL A 109 -5.32 -4.89 -16.74
CA VAL A 109 -3.95 -5.32 -17.04
C VAL A 109 -2.95 -4.45 -16.30
N PRO A 110 -2.29 -4.97 -15.25
CA PRO A 110 -1.19 -4.27 -14.60
C PRO A 110 0.07 -4.30 -15.47
N ASN A 111 0.97 -3.34 -15.28
CA ASN A 111 2.31 -3.35 -15.85
C ASN A 111 3.35 -2.92 -14.81
N VAL A 112 4.64 -3.03 -15.13
CA VAL A 112 5.74 -2.64 -14.24
C VAL A 112 5.95 -1.12 -14.22
N ASP A 113 5.74 -0.47 -15.37
CA ASP A 113 6.12 0.93 -15.56
C ASP A 113 5.25 1.92 -14.77
N GLY A 114 3.93 1.65 -14.66
CA GLY A 114 3.02 2.47 -13.86
C GLY A 114 3.43 2.56 -12.39
N PRO A 115 3.50 1.42 -11.67
CA PRO A 115 4.02 1.36 -10.30
C PRO A 115 5.39 2.01 -10.14
N ARG A 116 6.33 1.70 -11.03
CA ARG A 116 7.68 2.28 -11.01
C ARG A 116 7.66 3.80 -11.07
N ARG A 117 6.87 4.39 -11.96
CA ARG A 117 6.72 5.85 -12.06
C ARG A 117 6.11 6.47 -10.82
N SER A 118 5.13 5.80 -10.20
CA SER A 118 4.53 6.26 -8.95
C SER A 118 5.57 6.29 -7.81
N LEU A 119 6.34 5.21 -7.67
CA LEU A 119 7.44 5.11 -6.68
C LEU A 119 8.47 6.22 -6.85
N LEU A 120 9.00 6.40 -8.08
CA LEU A 120 10.02 7.41 -8.37
C LEU A 120 9.51 8.83 -8.10
N ARG A 121 8.29 9.16 -8.53
CA ARG A 121 7.68 10.47 -8.26
C ARG A 121 7.46 10.73 -6.76
N CYS A 122 7.12 9.70 -6.01
CA CYS A 122 6.95 9.83 -4.58
C CYS A 122 8.27 10.11 -3.87
N LEU A 123 9.35 9.42 -4.24
CA LEU A 123 10.70 9.66 -3.73
C LEU A 123 11.19 11.07 -4.11
N GLU A 124 10.95 11.48 -5.35
CA GLU A 124 11.28 12.83 -5.83
C GLU A 124 10.54 13.91 -5.04
N ASP A 125 9.22 13.77 -4.83
CA ASP A 125 8.40 14.70 -4.07
C ASP A 125 8.85 14.79 -2.61
N ALA A 126 9.18 13.64 -2.00
CA ALA A 126 9.74 13.55 -0.65
C ALA A 126 11.18 14.06 -0.55
N ARG A 127 11.89 14.25 -1.67
CA ARG A 127 13.34 14.51 -1.76
C ARG A 127 14.15 13.46 -0.99
N MET A 128 13.72 12.20 -1.09
CA MET A 128 14.35 11.06 -0.43
C MET A 128 14.95 10.10 -1.46
N ARG A 129 16.03 9.45 -1.04
CA ARG A 129 16.66 8.38 -1.80
C ARG A 129 16.07 7.02 -1.37
N PRO A 130 16.11 6.00 -2.25
CA PRO A 130 15.61 4.66 -1.93
C PRO A 130 16.22 4.08 -0.64
N GLU A 131 17.51 4.33 -0.37
CA GLU A 131 18.22 3.82 0.82
C GLU A 131 17.64 4.33 2.15
N GLU A 132 16.88 5.41 2.11
CA GLU A 132 16.26 6.03 3.28
C GLU A 132 14.90 5.41 3.63
N ILE A 133 14.41 4.44 2.83
CA ILE A 133 13.13 3.76 3.04
C ILE A 133 13.39 2.38 3.65
N PRO A 134 13.17 2.18 4.94
CA PRO A 134 13.38 0.90 5.60
C PRO A 134 12.24 -0.11 5.40
N TYR A 135 11.03 0.37 5.12
CA TYR A 135 9.83 -0.47 5.00
C TYR A 135 8.91 -0.01 3.87
N VAL A 136 8.47 -0.96 3.06
CA VAL A 136 7.46 -0.79 2.01
C VAL A 136 6.25 -1.64 2.37
N ASN A 137 5.10 -1.00 2.62
CA ASN A 137 3.80 -1.67 2.62
C ASN A 137 3.33 -1.75 1.18
N ALA A 138 3.41 -2.93 0.61
CA ALA A 138 3.08 -3.19 -0.78
C ALA A 138 1.56 -3.30 -0.98
N HIS A 139 1.10 -2.96 -2.18
CA HIS A 139 -0.28 -3.23 -2.56
C HIS A 139 -0.58 -4.72 -2.63
N ALA A 140 0.29 -5.49 -3.19
CA ALA A 140 0.29 -6.95 -3.35
C ALA A 140 -0.96 -7.66 -2.82
N THR A 141 -1.87 -7.99 -3.74
CA THR A 141 -3.20 -8.51 -3.43
C THR A 141 -3.27 -10.04 -3.47
N SER A 142 -2.14 -10.73 -3.64
CA SER A 142 -2.08 -12.17 -3.89
C SER A 142 -2.51 -12.57 -5.32
N THR A 143 -2.58 -11.60 -6.25
CA THR A 143 -2.86 -11.89 -7.65
C THR A 143 -1.55 -12.22 -8.40
N PRO A 144 -1.56 -13.26 -9.29
CA PRO A 144 -0.33 -13.68 -9.97
C PRO A 144 0.40 -12.55 -10.69
N LEU A 145 -0.29 -11.79 -11.53
CA LEU A 145 0.32 -10.75 -12.36
C LEU A 145 0.51 -9.43 -11.63
N GLY A 146 -0.42 -9.09 -10.70
CA GLY A 146 -0.34 -7.85 -9.92
C GLY A 146 0.91 -7.82 -9.04
N ASP A 147 1.09 -8.87 -8.26
CA ASP A 147 2.23 -9.00 -7.34
C ASP A 147 3.56 -9.11 -8.08
N TYR A 148 3.59 -9.83 -9.22
CA TYR A 148 4.78 -9.94 -10.07
C TYR A 148 5.24 -8.56 -10.56
N ASN A 149 4.33 -7.78 -11.13
CA ASN A 149 4.65 -6.45 -11.67
C ASN A 149 5.05 -5.46 -10.58
N GLU A 150 4.41 -5.50 -9.42
CA GLU A 150 4.80 -4.68 -8.28
C GLU A 150 6.18 -5.07 -7.75
N ALA A 151 6.47 -6.38 -7.65
CA ALA A 151 7.77 -6.87 -7.21
C ALA A 151 8.91 -6.39 -8.15
N GLU A 152 8.72 -6.48 -9.47
CA GLU A 152 9.68 -5.97 -10.45
C GLU A 152 9.87 -4.45 -10.33
N ALA A 153 8.78 -3.70 -10.11
CA ALA A 153 8.86 -2.25 -9.94
C ALA A 153 9.64 -1.88 -8.66
N ILE A 154 9.35 -2.55 -7.54
CA ILE A 154 10.04 -2.33 -6.27
C ILE A 154 11.52 -2.73 -6.40
N ALA A 155 11.82 -3.94 -6.90
CA ALA A 155 13.19 -4.40 -7.09
C ALA A 155 14.01 -3.47 -7.97
N GLY A 156 13.40 -2.90 -9.03
CA GLY A 156 14.06 -1.96 -9.92
C GLY A 156 14.34 -0.60 -9.27
N VAL A 157 13.40 -0.07 -8.47
CA VAL A 157 13.57 1.23 -7.79
C VAL A 157 14.53 1.13 -6.62
N PHE A 158 14.48 0.03 -5.87
CA PHE A 158 15.31 -0.22 -4.69
C PHE A 158 16.54 -1.08 -5.00
N ALA A 159 17.01 -1.08 -6.26
CA ALA A 159 18.21 -1.83 -6.65
C ALA A 159 19.42 -1.40 -5.80
N GLY A 160 20.06 -2.37 -5.15
CA GLY A 160 21.17 -2.11 -4.21
C GLY A 160 20.75 -1.74 -2.80
N CYS A 161 19.44 -1.60 -2.54
CA CYS A 161 18.84 -1.40 -1.22
C CYS A 161 18.15 -2.69 -0.78
N ASN A 162 17.83 -2.79 0.51
CA ASN A 162 17.16 -3.99 1.04
C ASN A 162 16.05 -3.62 2.04
N PRO A 163 15.06 -2.79 1.67
CA PRO A 163 13.94 -2.50 2.55
C PRO A 163 13.16 -3.79 2.85
N TYR A 164 12.54 -3.85 4.01
CA TYR A 164 11.52 -4.87 4.24
C TYR A 164 10.31 -4.57 3.36
N VAL A 165 9.78 -5.59 2.68
CA VAL A 165 8.61 -5.48 1.81
C VAL A 165 7.55 -6.46 2.27
N ALA A 166 6.40 -5.98 2.72
CA ALA A 166 5.29 -6.84 3.14
C ALA A 166 3.96 -6.27 2.69
N SER A 167 2.97 -7.14 2.52
CA SER A 167 1.58 -6.76 2.35
C SER A 167 0.76 -7.19 3.55
N THR A 168 0.13 -6.23 4.22
CA THR A 168 -0.80 -6.53 5.32
C THR A 168 -2.03 -7.31 4.85
N LYS A 169 -2.30 -7.34 3.54
CA LYS A 169 -3.37 -8.14 2.93
C LYS A 169 -3.15 -9.65 3.10
N SER A 170 -1.94 -10.09 3.44
CA SER A 170 -1.70 -11.47 3.86
C SER A 170 -2.55 -11.86 5.09
N MET A 171 -2.84 -10.90 5.97
CA MET A 171 -3.59 -11.08 7.21
C MET A 171 -5.04 -10.59 7.11
N THR A 172 -5.27 -9.47 6.41
CA THR A 172 -6.58 -8.81 6.36
C THR A 172 -7.42 -9.21 5.14
N GLY A 173 -6.81 -9.82 4.13
CA GLY A 173 -7.40 -9.85 2.80
C GLY A 173 -7.37 -8.47 2.13
N HIS A 174 -8.04 -8.33 1.00
CA HIS A 174 -8.13 -7.07 0.28
C HIS A 174 -9.38 -6.30 0.69
N GLU A 175 -9.20 -5.26 1.49
CA GLU A 175 -10.25 -4.37 2.00
C GLU A 175 -10.75 -3.38 0.93
N MET A 176 -10.51 -3.65 -0.33
CA MET A 176 -10.96 -2.92 -1.52
C MET A 176 -10.72 -1.41 -1.43
N TRP A 177 -11.82 -0.62 -1.51
CA TRP A 177 -11.77 0.83 -1.61
C TRP A 177 -11.27 1.55 -0.34
N MET A 178 -11.08 0.85 0.76
CA MET A 178 -10.59 1.44 2.00
C MET A 178 -9.20 0.92 2.41
N ALA A 179 -8.66 -0.09 1.71
CA ALA A 179 -7.39 -0.74 2.02
C ALA A 179 -6.24 0.23 2.27
N GLY A 180 -6.12 1.26 1.44
CA GLY A 180 -5.05 2.23 1.59
C GLY A 180 -5.08 3.05 2.88
N ALA A 181 -6.26 3.32 3.45
CA ALA A 181 -6.33 4.02 4.73
C ALA A 181 -5.95 3.10 5.89
N SER A 182 -6.43 1.85 5.87
CA SER A 182 -6.07 0.86 6.89
C SER A 182 -4.57 0.56 6.87
N GLU A 183 -3.98 0.42 5.69
CA GLU A 183 -2.55 0.15 5.51
C GLU A 183 -1.65 1.27 6.05
N VAL A 184 -2.06 2.53 5.88
CA VAL A 184 -1.37 3.66 6.54
C VAL A 184 -1.51 3.56 8.06
N VAL A 185 -2.71 3.28 8.58
CA VAL A 185 -2.92 3.12 10.03
C VAL A 185 -2.09 1.96 10.58
N TYR A 186 -2.07 0.81 9.91
CA TYR A 186 -1.24 -0.34 10.33
C TYR A 186 0.24 -0.01 10.31
N SER A 187 0.73 0.65 9.25
CA SER A 187 2.14 1.04 9.14
C SER A 187 2.53 2.09 10.17
N MET A 188 1.64 3.03 10.49
CA MET A 188 1.82 4.00 11.59
C MET A 188 1.93 3.30 12.95
N LEU A 189 1.08 2.31 13.21
CA LEU A 189 1.14 1.51 14.43
C LEU A 189 2.43 0.69 14.51
N MET A 190 2.85 0.06 13.42
CA MET A 190 4.13 -0.65 13.34
C MET A 190 5.31 0.30 13.64
N MET A 191 5.33 1.47 13.03
CA MET A 191 6.36 2.50 13.26
C MET A 191 6.35 3.01 14.71
N ARG A 192 5.17 3.21 15.30
CA ARG A 192 5.02 3.67 16.69
C ARG A 192 5.51 2.63 17.70
N HIS A 193 5.30 1.34 17.42
CA HIS A 193 5.59 0.22 18.33
C HIS A 193 6.87 -0.53 17.99
N GLY A 194 7.66 -0.08 17.01
CA GLY A 194 8.98 -0.62 16.70
C GLY A 194 8.94 -2.07 16.18
N PHE A 195 8.04 -2.39 15.25
CA PHE A 195 8.02 -3.71 14.63
C PHE A 195 7.52 -3.64 13.18
N ILE A 196 7.85 -4.65 12.38
CA ILE A 196 7.27 -4.91 11.08
C ILE A 196 6.50 -6.23 11.16
N ALA A 197 5.23 -6.19 10.74
CA ALA A 197 4.38 -7.37 10.70
C ALA A 197 4.84 -8.35 9.61
N PRO A 198 4.67 -9.67 9.81
CA PRO A 198 5.05 -10.65 8.80
C PRO A 198 4.12 -10.59 7.59
N ASN A 199 4.64 -10.98 6.44
CA ASN A 199 3.85 -11.37 5.29
C ASN A 199 3.50 -12.86 5.45
N ILE A 200 2.38 -13.16 6.10
CA ILE A 200 2.00 -14.54 6.36
C ILE A 200 1.66 -15.28 5.07
N ASN A 201 1.70 -16.63 5.11
CA ASN A 201 1.46 -17.51 3.97
C ASN A 201 2.49 -17.43 2.83
N PHE A 202 3.53 -16.61 2.97
CA PHE A 202 4.66 -16.62 2.06
C PHE A 202 5.63 -17.75 2.42
N THR A 203 5.90 -18.63 1.49
CA THR A 203 6.83 -19.77 1.63
C THR A 203 8.00 -19.68 0.68
N GLU A 204 7.75 -19.29 -0.55
CA GLU A 204 8.75 -19.19 -1.61
C GLU A 204 8.30 -18.16 -2.66
N GLY A 205 9.24 -17.34 -3.16
CA GLY A 205 8.99 -16.40 -4.23
C GLY A 205 9.12 -17.01 -5.63
N ASP A 206 8.51 -16.36 -6.61
CA ASP A 206 8.80 -16.56 -8.02
C ASP A 206 10.03 -15.74 -8.46
N GLU A 207 10.31 -15.67 -9.78
CA GLU A 207 11.45 -14.94 -10.34
C GLU A 207 11.51 -13.47 -9.92
N ALA A 208 10.38 -12.79 -9.82
CA ALA A 208 10.30 -11.38 -9.43
C ALA A 208 10.31 -11.21 -7.90
N THR A 209 9.46 -11.97 -7.22
CA THR A 209 9.20 -11.78 -5.78
C THR A 209 10.35 -12.30 -4.91
N SER A 210 11.16 -13.24 -5.39
CA SER A 210 12.38 -13.70 -4.73
C SER A 210 13.48 -12.63 -4.61
N LYS A 211 13.36 -11.53 -5.35
CA LYS A 211 14.28 -10.37 -5.27
C LYS A 211 14.01 -9.47 -4.05
N LEU A 212 12.88 -9.66 -3.37
CA LEU A 212 12.41 -8.80 -2.28
C LEU A 212 12.78 -9.39 -0.91
N ASN A 213 13.04 -8.51 0.05
CA ASN A 213 13.23 -8.88 1.45
C ASN A 213 11.88 -8.99 2.17
N ILE A 214 11.23 -10.15 2.04
CA ILE A 214 9.90 -10.40 2.58
C ILE A 214 10.00 -11.00 3.98
N PRO A 215 9.52 -10.32 5.04
CA PRO A 215 9.54 -10.85 6.40
C PRO A 215 8.46 -11.93 6.58
N VAL A 216 8.86 -13.16 6.84
CA VAL A 216 7.96 -14.31 7.15
C VAL A 216 7.63 -14.42 8.64
N ARG A 217 8.26 -13.61 9.47
CA ARG A 217 8.04 -13.49 10.92
C ARG A 217 8.05 -12.03 11.29
N ARG A 218 7.44 -11.69 12.43
CA ARG A 218 7.56 -10.36 13.02
C ARG A 218 9.03 -9.98 13.17
N VAL A 219 9.37 -8.77 12.73
CA VAL A 219 10.69 -8.18 12.89
C VAL A 219 10.58 -7.05 13.91
N ASP A 220 11.21 -7.19 15.07
CA ASP A 220 11.29 -6.12 16.05
C ASP A 220 12.42 -5.17 15.63
N THR A 221 12.05 -4.00 15.16
CA THR A 221 12.99 -2.98 14.65
C THR A 221 12.35 -1.60 14.70
N GLU A 222 13.13 -0.62 15.14
CA GLU A 222 12.73 0.78 15.06
C GLU A 222 12.94 1.29 13.63
N PHE A 223 11.97 2.03 13.14
CA PHE A 223 12.07 2.75 11.87
C PHE A 223 11.29 4.06 11.96
N ASP A 224 11.68 5.05 11.18
CA ASP A 224 11.12 6.41 11.25
C ASP A 224 10.43 6.86 9.96
N CYS A 225 10.35 5.98 8.96
CA CYS A 225 9.49 6.22 7.79
C CYS A 225 9.07 4.90 7.13
N PHE A 226 7.99 4.98 6.36
CA PHE A 226 7.54 3.90 5.48
C PHE A 226 6.99 4.45 4.18
N LEU A 227 7.05 3.62 3.16
CA LEU A 227 6.41 3.85 1.88
C LEU A 227 5.20 2.91 1.76
N SER A 228 4.08 3.39 1.24
CA SER A 228 2.89 2.59 1.07
C SER A 228 2.31 2.74 -0.34
N ASN A 229 2.06 1.61 -0.99
CA ASN A 229 1.59 1.50 -2.35
C ASN A 229 0.11 1.16 -2.44
N SER A 230 -0.57 1.73 -3.43
CA SER A 230 -1.90 1.31 -3.87
C SER A 230 -2.00 1.37 -5.37
N PHE A 231 -2.24 0.22 -5.97
CA PHE A 231 -2.36 0.07 -7.42
C PHE A 231 -3.73 -0.53 -7.74
N GLY A 232 -4.49 0.13 -8.58
CA GLY A 232 -5.89 -0.21 -8.80
C GLY A 232 -6.24 -0.46 -10.26
N PHE A 233 -7.35 -1.16 -10.46
CA PHE A 233 -7.97 -1.28 -11.77
C PHE A 233 -8.19 0.10 -12.41
N GLY A 234 -8.11 0.16 -13.73
CA GLY A 234 -8.04 1.41 -14.48
C GLY A 234 -6.62 1.94 -14.62
N GLY A 235 -5.63 1.13 -14.22
CA GLY A 235 -4.21 1.44 -14.35
C GLY A 235 -3.74 2.57 -13.44
N THR A 236 -4.42 2.80 -12.33
CA THR A 236 -4.09 3.88 -11.41
C THR A 236 -3.13 3.42 -10.35
N ASN A 237 -2.00 4.11 -10.22
CA ASN A 237 -0.97 3.80 -9.24
C ASN A 237 -0.73 5.01 -8.36
N SER A 238 -0.68 4.81 -7.06
CA SER A 238 -0.31 5.84 -6.10
C SER A 238 0.60 5.29 -5.01
N THR A 239 1.52 6.13 -4.57
CA THR A 239 2.53 5.83 -3.56
C THR A 239 2.59 6.99 -2.58
N LEU A 240 2.68 6.68 -1.30
CA LEU A 240 2.76 7.65 -0.22
C LEU A 240 3.98 7.36 0.65
N ILE A 241 4.70 8.39 1.10
CA ILE A 241 5.73 8.26 2.13
C ILE A 241 5.28 9.02 3.37
N VAL A 242 5.32 8.33 4.51
CA VAL A 242 5.04 8.91 5.81
C VAL A 242 6.26 8.76 6.70
N LYS A 243 6.62 9.84 7.40
CA LYS A 243 7.70 9.87 8.40
C LYS A 243 7.16 10.05 9.79
N LYS A 244 7.91 9.56 10.78
CA LYS A 244 7.69 9.86 12.19
C LYS A 244 7.93 11.35 12.40
N TYR A 245 7.00 12.02 13.06
CA TYR A 245 7.18 13.40 13.46
C TYR A 245 8.17 13.48 14.63
N LYS A 246 9.11 14.43 14.57
CA LYS A 246 10.18 14.63 15.58
C LYS A 246 9.99 15.94 16.32
#